data_721004b321b6452a3a1ad658940c91ac
#
_entry.id   721004b321b6452a3a1ad658940c91ac
#
_cell.length_a   1.000
_cell.length_b   1.000
_cell.length_c   1.000
_cell.angle_alpha   90.00
_cell.angle_beta   90.00
_cell.angle_gamma   90.00
#
_symmetry.space_group_name_H-M   'P 1'
#
loop_
_entity.id
_entity.type
_entity.pdbx_description
1 polymer ?
#
loop_
_entity_poly.entity_id
_entity_poly.type
_entity_poly.pdbx_seq_one_letter_code
_entity_poly.pdbx_strand_id
1 'polypeptide(L)'
;MILFETERLYVRRYRSDDEESFFRINGDEEVVRFIRPVKSRTESNAFLHENIKVYKEGSVIGRFAACEKRTDKLIGTFSFLYLSGETDFHLGYALLREEWGKGYATELTKQGIAYFFEKTAHGGVYAITATENSASQNVLLKSGFIKKEPTENYGKAIDLFYKERNPKV
;
A
#
# COMPACT_ATOMS: atom_id res chain seq x y z
N MET A 1 -3.57 14.91 8.23
CA MET A 1 -3.91 15.14 6.80
C MET A 1 -4.44 13.84 6.23
N ILE A 2 -5.68 13.83 5.73
CA ILE A 2 -6.29 12.74 4.98
C ILE A 2 -5.86 12.87 3.51
N LEU A 3 -5.42 11.78 2.91
CA LEU A 3 -5.04 11.71 1.50
C LEU A 3 -6.26 11.50 0.62
N PHE A 4 -6.99 10.44 0.91
CA PHE A 4 -8.22 10.08 0.22
C PHE A 4 -9.14 9.27 1.13
N GLU A 5 -10.40 9.16 0.72
CA GLU A 5 -11.42 8.40 1.40
C GLU A 5 -12.07 7.39 0.44
N THR A 6 -12.53 6.29 1.00
CA THR A 6 -13.35 5.29 0.33
C THR A 6 -14.75 5.29 0.94
N GLU A 7 -15.58 4.32 0.61
CA GLU A 7 -16.88 4.15 1.28
C GLU A 7 -16.73 3.91 2.79
N ARG A 8 -15.84 2.99 3.17
CA ARG A 8 -15.69 2.53 4.56
C ARG A 8 -14.40 2.97 5.24
N LEU A 9 -13.40 3.43 4.46
CA LEU A 9 -12.07 3.72 4.95
C LEU A 9 -11.66 5.15 4.64
N TYR A 10 -10.62 5.62 5.33
CA TYR A 10 -9.85 6.78 4.94
C TYR A 10 -8.37 6.50 5.10
N VAL A 11 -7.55 7.15 4.29
CA VAL A 11 -6.09 7.01 4.31
C VAL A 11 -5.47 8.34 4.73
N ARG A 12 -4.62 8.30 5.74
CA ARG A 12 -3.95 9.48 6.31
C ARG A 12 -2.47 9.25 6.54
N ARG A 13 -1.74 10.32 6.72
CA ARG A 13 -0.36 10.23 7.22
C ARG A 13 -0.35 9.58 8.61
N TYR A 14 0.71 8.82 8.88
CA TYR A 14 0.98 8.31 10.22
C TYR A 14 1.24 9.45 11.20
N ARG A 15 0.97 9.18 12.47
CA ARG A 15 1.24 10.03 13.62
C ARG A 15 2.14 9.28 14.59
N SER A 16 2.80 10.01 15.49
CA SER A 16 3.67 9.38 16.50
C SER A 16 2.91 8.49 17.48
N ASP A 17 1.62 8.73 17.70
CA ASP A 17 0.76 7.93 18.57
C ASP A 17 0.18 6.66 17.88
N ASP A 18 0.54 6.39 16.62
CA ASP A 18 0.15 5.17 15.92
C ASP A 18 1.03 3.94 16.26
N GLU A 19 2.02 4.06 17.16
CA GLU A 19 3.03 3.03 17.45
C GLU A 19 2.43 1.65 17.71
N GLU A 20 1.39 1.56 18.54
CA GLU A 20 0.75 0.29 18.88
C GLU A 20 0.11 -0.37 17.66
N SER A 21 -0.69 0.38 16.92
CA SER A 21 -1.37 -0.14 15.72
C SER A 21 -0.38 -0.47 14.60
N PHE A 22 0.67 0.33 14.45
CA PHE A 22 1.73 0.09 13.47
C PHE A 22 2.53 -1.18 13.81
N PHE A 23 2.80 -1.44 15.09
CA PHE A 23 3.43 -2.67 15.54
C PHE A 23 2.53 -3.89 15.32
N ARG A 24 1.25 -3.81 15.52
CA ARG A 24 0.32 -4.90 15.22
C ARG A 24 0.41 -5.36 13.76
N ILE A 25 0.71 -4.45 12.84
CA ILE A 25 0.93 -4.79 11.42
C ILE A 25 2.32 -5.38 11.21
N ASN A 26 3.38 -4.71 11.68
CA ASN A 26 4.76 -5.05 11.35
C ASN A 26 5.36 -6.14 12.24
N GLY A 27 4.79 -6.39 13.39
CA GLY A 27 5.14 -7.47 14.32
C GLY A 27 4.35 -8.77 14.11
N ASP A 28 3.40 -8.80 13.18
CA ASP A 28 2.65 -10.00 12.84
C ASP A 28 3.25 -10.67 11.60
N GLU A 29 3.83 -11.86 11.79
CA GLU A 29 4.52 -12.62 10.73
C GLU A 29 3.59 -12.94 9.56
N GLU A 30 2.33 -13.27 9.81
CA GLU A 30 1.36 -13.57 8.75
C GLU A 30 0.99 -12.33 7.92
N VAL A 31 0.90 -11.17 8.55
CA VAL A 31 0.60 -9.90 7.86
C VAL A 31 1.75 -9.49 6.93
N VAL A 32 2.98 -9.62 7.40
CA VAL A 32 4.16 -9.17 6.62
C VAL A 32 4.82 -10.28 5.81
N ARG A 33 4.32 -11.50 5.87
CA ARG A 33 4.89 -12.73 5.28
C ARG A 33 5.45 -12.54 3.86
N PHE A 34 4.73 -11.82 3.00
CA PHE A 34 5.10 -11.59 1.61
C PHE A 34 5.69 -10.20 1.34
N ILE A 35 5.92 -9.38 2.38
CA ILE A 35 6.26 -7.96 2.23
C ILE A 35 7.65 -7.67 2.76
N ARG A 36 7.95 -8.12 3.99
CA ARG A 36 9.20 -7.84 4.70
C ARG A 36 9.36 -8.78 5.90
N PRO A 37 10.56 -8.87 6.47
CA PRO A 37 10.75 -9.55 7.76
C PRO A 37 9.92 -8.90 8.87
N VAL A 38 9.44 -9.73 9.79
CA VAL A 38 8.75 -9.28 11.01
C VAL A 38 9.67 -8.37 11.84
N LYS A 39 9.08 -7.36 12.47
CA LYS A 39 9.81 -6.38 13.29
C LYS A 39 9.52 -6.57 14.77
N SER A 40 10.56 -6.37 15.61
CA SER A 40 10.39 -6.15 17.04
C SER A 40 9.66 -4.83 17.31
N ARG A 41 9.20 -4.61 18.54
CA ARG A 41 8.58 -3.34 18.95
C ARG A 41 9.50 -2.16 18.67
N THR A 42 10.76 -2.25 19.07
CA THR A 42 11.75 -1.18 18.88
C THR A 42 11.99 -0.88 17.40
N GLU A 43 12.16 -1.91 16.58
CA GLU A 43 12.32 -1.76 15.14
C GLU A 43 11.08 -1.17 14.46
N SER A 44 9.90 -1.57 14.91
CA SER A 44 8.63 -1.04 14.40
C SER A 44 8.48 0.44 14.71
N ASN A 45 8.76 0.87 15.94
CA ASN A 45 8.70 2.26 16.34
C ASN A 45 9.70 3.12 15.56
N ALA A 46 10.94 2.66 15.41
CA ALA A 46 11.94 3.34 14.58
C ALA A 46 11.46 3.48 13.12
N PHE A 47 10.91 2.42 12.57
CA PHE A 47 10.36 2.42 11.20
C PHE A 47 9.16 3.36 11.03
N LEU A 48 8.28 3.45 12.03
CA LEU A 48 7.19 4.43 12.02
C LEU A 48 7.74 5.86 11.95
N HIS A 49 8.69 6.21 12.81
CA HIS A 49 9.27 7.54 12.85
C HIS A 49 10.03 7.89 11.56
N GLU A 50 10.71 6.93 10.94
CA GLU A 50 11.34 7.12 9.62
C GLU A 50 10.28 7.44 8.55
N ASN A 51 9.16 6.73 8.54
CA ASN A 51 8.07 7.01 7.60
C ASN A 51 7.46 8.41 7.79
N ILE A 52 7.33 8.86 9.04
CA ILE A 52 6.80 10.20 9.34
C ILE A 52 7.76 11.29 8.83
N LYS A 53 9.07 11.10 9.00
CA LYS A 53 10.10 12.08 8.61
C LYS A 53 10.19 12.33 7.10
N VAL A 54 9.83 11.36 6.27
CA VAL A 54 9.97 11.47 4.82
C VAL A 54 8.77 12.11 4.12
N TYR A 55 7.69 12.40 4.84
CA TYR A 55 6.55 13.07 4.24
C TYR A 55 6.90 14.47 3.73
N LYS A 56 6.54 14.73 2.50
CA LYS A 56 6.67 16.06 1.86
C LYS A 56 5.29 16.57 1.48
N GLU A 57 5.11 17.88 1.56
CA GLU A 57 3.88 18.51 1.11
C GLU A 57 3.71 18.32 -0.41
N GLY A 58 2.49 18.01 -0.84
CA GLY A 58 2.18 17.75 -2.24
C GLY A 58 2.69 16.41 -2.80
N SER A 59 3.48 15.62 -2.04
CA SER A 59 3.96 14.33 -2.49
C SER A 59 2.96 13.22 -2.19
N VAL A 60 2.76 12.35 -3.18
CA VAL A 60 1.99 11.10 -3.02
C VAL A 60 2.83 9.95 -2.45
N ILE A 61 4.16 10.15 -2.34
CA ILE A 61 5.09 9.11 -1.92
C ILE A 61 5.07 8.95 -0.40
N GLY A 62 5.01 7.72 0.04
CA GLY A 62 5.08 7.35 1.44
C GLY A 62 4.26 6.10 1.78
N ARG A 63 4.34 5.72 3.05
CA ARG A 63 3.44 4.75 3.67
C ARG A 63 2.46 5.48 4.56
N PHE A 64 1.22 5.09 4.55
CA PHE A 64 0.10 5.80 5.14
C PHE A 64 -0.76 4.85 5.96
N ALA A 65 -1.42 5.37 6.99
CA ALA A 65 -2.37 4.65 7.80
C ALA A 65 -3.70 4.50 7.04
N ALA A 66 -4.19 3.27 6.92
CA ALA A 66 -5.55 2.98 6.49
C ALA A 66 -6.44 2.78 7.72
N CYS A 67 -7.47 3.61 7.85
CA CYS A 67 -8.35 3.64 9.02
C CYS A 67 -9.79 3.35 8.63
N GLU A 68 -10.51 2.63 9.49
CA GLU A 68 -11.94 2.38 9.33
C GLU A 68 -12.76 3.59 9.81
N LYS A 69 -13.63 4.13 8.97
CA LYS A 69 -14.44 5.33 9.29
C LYS A 69 -15.34 5.16 10.49
N ARG A 70 -15.95 3.99 10.66
CA ARG A 70 -16.92 3.72 11.72
C ARG A 70 -16.31 3.71 13.12
N THR A 71 -15.07 3.21 13.23
CA THR A 71 -14.41 2.99 14.52
C THR A 71 -13.22 3.91 14.76
N ASP A 72 -12.79 4.64 13.74
CA ASP A 72 -11.55 5.43 13.68
C ASP A 72 -10.27 4.63 13.96
N LYS A 73 -10.36 3.29 13.84
CA LYS A 73 -9.22 2.40 14.10
C LYS A 73 -8.31 2.29 12.87
N LEU A 74 -7.02 2.34 13.11
CA LEU A 74 -6.02 1.98 12.12
C LEU A 74 -6.07 0.46 11.90
N ILE A 75 -6.41 0.05 10.68
CA ILE A 75 -6.61 -1.36 10.31
C ILE A 75 -5.56 -1.89 9.32
N GLY A 76 -4.71 -1.01 8.81
CA GLY A 76 -3.71 -1.39 7.84
C GLY A 76 -2.80 -0.26 7.41
N THR A 77 -1.97 -0.56 6.44
CA THR A 77 -1.11 0.40 5.75
C THR A 77 -1.43 0.44 4.27
N PHE A 78 -1.25 1.59 3.67
CA PHE A 78 -1.32 1.83 2.23
C PHE A 78 -0.08 2.60 1.80
N SER A 79 0.45 2.39 0.60
CA SER A 79 1.67 3.07 0.16
C SER A 79 1.73 3.33 -1.33
N PHE A 80 2.43 4.41 -1.67
CA PHE A 80 3.05 4.62 -2.98
C PHE A 80 4.54 4.80 -2.76
N LEU A 81 5.34 3.96 -3.37
CA LEU A 81 6.80 3.98 -3.25
C LEU A 81 7.43 3.91 -4.64
N TYR A 82 8.69 4.32 -4.73
CA TYR A 82 9.46 4.08 -5.95
C TYR A 82 9.70 2.59 -6.15
N LEU A 83 9.48 2.12 -7.37
CA LEU A 83 9.69 0.73 -7.74
C LEU A 83 11.15 0.48 -8.11
N SER A 84 11.64 1.27 -9.05
CA SER A 84 13.01 1.23 -9.53
C SER A 84 13.42 2.64 -9.98
N GLY A 85 14.54 3.12 -9.46
CA GLY A 85 14.90 4.52 -9.67
C GLY A 85 13.90 5.46 -9.01
N GLU A 86 13.72 6.64 -9.57
CA GLU A 86 12.80 7.68 -9.05
C GLU A 86 11.68 8.03 -10.04
N THR A 87 11.38 7.15 -11.00
CA THR A 87 10.45 7.42 -12.09
C THR A 87 9.17 6.60 -12.02
N ASP A 88 9.26 5.34 -11.63
CA ASP A 88 8.13 4.43 -11.57
C ASP A 88 7.67 4.20 -10.14
N PHE A 89 6.37 4.22 -9.94
CA PHE A 89 5.75 4.03 -8.64
C PHE A 89 5.06 2.69 -8.56
N HIS A 90 5.11 2.09 -7.39
CA HIS A 90 4.25 0.98 -7.06
C HIS A 90 3.33 1.28 -5.87
N LEU A 91 2.12 0.75 -5.98
CA LEU A 91 1.13 0.73 -4.93
C LEU A 91 1.34 -0.51 -4.07
N GLY A 92 1.16 -0.36 -2.76
CA GLY A 92 1.19 -1.47 -1.81
C GLY A 92 0.21 -1.28 -0.67
N TYR A 93 -0.17 -2.38 -0.04
CA TYR A 93 -1.00 -2.38 1.17
C TYR A 93 -0.71 -3.60 2.04
N ALA A 94 -1.04 -3.48 3.31
CA ALA A 94 -1.14 -4.59 4.25
C ALA A 94 -2.28 -4.31 5.23
N LEU A 95 -3.07 -5.32 5.56
CA LEU A 95 -4.19 -5.22 6.50
C LEU A 95 -3.97 -6.17 7.67
N LEU A 96 -4.46 -5.78 8.84
CA LEU A 96 -4.55 -6.67 10.00
C LEU A 96 -5.35 -7.94 9.63
N ARG A 97 -4.98 -9.09 10.19
CA ARG A 97 -5.61 -10.39 9.85
C ARG A 97 -7.12 -10.41 10.02
N GLU A 98 -7.61 -9.80 11.08
CA GLU A 98 -9.04 -9.70 11.37
C GLU A 98 -9.82 -8.86 10.34
N GLU A 99 -9.11 -8.15 9.47
CA GLU A 99 -9.70 -7.31 8.42
C GLU A 99 -9.67 -7.97 7.04
N TRP A 100 -9.09 -9.14 6.94
CA TRP A 100 -9.06 -9.90 5.68
C TRP A 100 -10.44 -10.42 5.28
N GLY A 101 -10.65 -10.60 3.99
CA GLY A 101 -11.91 -11.14 3.45
C GLY A 101 -13.10 -10.18 3.47
N LYS A 102 -12.90 -8.92 3.89
CA LYS A 102 -13.97 -7.91 3.97
C LYS A 102 -14.04 -6.99 2.74
N GLY A 103 -13.16 -7.18 1.77
CA GLY A 103 -13.10 -6.35 0.56
C GLY A 103 -12.32 -5.03 0.72
N TYR A 104 -11.73 -4.76 1.86
CA TYR A 104 -10.99 -3.52 2.14
C TYR A 104 -9.79 -3.32 1.22
N ALA A 105 -9.04 -4.38 0.92
CA ALA A 105 -7.88 -4.29 0.03
C ALA A 105 -8.27 -3.84 -1.38
N THR A 106 -9.37 -4.37 -1.93
CA THR A 106 -9.89 -3.97 -3.24
C THR A 106 -10.39 -2.53 -3.22
N GLU A 107 -11.08 -2.13 -2.16
CA GLU A 107 -11.58 -0.78 -1.95
C GLU A 107 -10.44 0.24 -1.89
N LEU A 108 -9.42 -0.03 -1.08
CA LEU A 108 -8.20 0.79 -0.98
C LEU A 108 -7.46 0.90 -2.32
N THR A 109 -7.30 -0.23 -3.01
CA THR A 109 -6.57 -0.27 -4.28
C THR A 109 -7.27 0.55 -5.35
N LYS A 110 -8.58 0.39 -5.53
CA LYS A 110 -9.34 1.14 -6.53
C LYS A 110 -9.33 2.64 -6.26
N GLN A 111 -9.57 3.05 -5.03
CA GLN A 111 -9.57 4.46 -4.67
C GLN A 111 -8.16 5.05 -4.67
N GLY A 112 -7.16 4.28 -4.26
CA GLY A 112 -5.76 4.67 -4.32
C GLY A 112 -5.30 4.94 -5.76
N ILE A 113 -5.70 4.11 -6.72
CA ILE A 113 -5.45 4.33 -8.15
C ILE A 113 -6.07 5.65 -8.62
N ALA A 114 -7.34 5.91 -8.28
CA ALA A 114 -8.02 7.14 -8.64
C ALA A 114 -7.30 8.37 -8.07
N TYR A 115 -6.94 8.32 -6.79
CA TYR A 115 -6.16 9.35 -6.12
C TYR A 115 -4.79 9.59 -6.78
N PHE A 116 -4.04 8.50 -7.09
CA PHE A 116 -2.74 8.61 -7.75
C PHE A 116 -2.83 9.34 -9.09
N PHE A 117 -3.81 8.96 -9.90
CA PHE A 117 -4.00 9.59 -11.21
C PHE A 117 -4.58 11.01 -11.13
N GLU A 118 -5.30 11.35 -10.07
CA GLU A 118 -5.70 12.74 -9.82
C GLU A 118 -4.52 13.63 -9.46
N LYS A 119 -3.62 13.12 -8.61
CA LYS A 119 -2.52 13.91 -8.02
C LYS A 119 -1.23 13.90 -8.83
N THR A 120 -1.10 13.05 -9.83
CA THR A 120 0.12 12.92 -10.64
C THR A 120 -0.20 12.96 -12.12
N ALA A 121 0.83 13.21 -12.94
CA ALA A 121 0.74 13.12 -14.39
C ALA A 121 1.26 11.77 -14.95
N HIS A 122 1.53 10.79 -14.09
CA HIS A 122 2.05 9.49 -14.52
C HIS A 122 1.07 8.73 -15.40
N GLY A 123 1.61 8.04 -16.42
CA GLY A 123 0.84 7.23 -17.35
C GLY A 123 0.34 5.91 -16.77
N GLY A 124 0.88 5.49 -15.63
CA GLY A 124 0.49 4.26 -14.97
C GLY A 124 1.13 4.09 -13.60
N VAL A 125 0.72 3.04 -12.91
CA VAL A 125 1.25 2.65 -11.60
C VAL A 125 1.45 1.14 -11.59
N TYR A 126 2.53 0.70 -10.97
CA TYR A 126 2.85 -0.71 -10.78
C TYR A 126 2.32 -1.23 -9.45
N ALA A 127 2.30 -2.55 -9.33
CA ALA A 127 2.23 -3.28 -8.08
C ALA A 127 3.08 -4.55 -8.19
N ILE A 128 3.66 -4.98 -7.09
CA ILE A 128 4.44 -6.21 -7.01
C ILE A 128 3.85 -7.11 -5.93
N THR A 129 3.82 -8.41 -6.19
CA THR A 129 3.39 -9.43 -5.24
C THR A 129 4.39 -10.56 -5.23
N ALA A 130 4.51 -11.25 -4.09
CA ALA A 130 5.12 -12.57 -4.11
C ALA A 130 4.27 -13.50 -4.99
N THR A 131 4.91 -14.37 -5.77
CA THR A 131 4.22 -15.30 -6.67
C THR A 131 3.21 -16.19 -5.93
N GLU A 132 3.48 -16.51 -4.67
CA GLU A 132 2.60 -17.31 -3.82
C GLU A 132 1.40 -16.53 -3.22
N ASN A 133 1.41 -15.20 -3.31
CA ASN A 133 0.35 -14.36 -2.73
C ASN A 133 -0.84 -14.20 -3.68
N SER A 134 -1.60 -15.28 -3.84
CA SER A 134 -2.78 -15.31 -4.72
C SER A 134 -3.88 -14.32 -4.31
N ALA A 135 -4.04 -14.07 -3.02
CA ALA A 135 -5.03 -13.11 -2.52
C ALA A 135 -4.75 -11.69 -3.03
N SER A 136 -3.49 -11.24 -2.94
CA SER A 136 -3.08 -9.93 -3.44
C SER A 136 -3.18 -9.83 -4.97
N GLN A 137 -2.80 -10.89 -5.69
CA GLN A 137 -2.95 -10.94 -7.15
C GLN A 137 -4.41 -10.79 -7.58
N ASN A 138 -5.33 -11.46 -6.89
CA ASN A 138 -6.77 -11.34 -7.17
C ASN A 138 -7.29 -9.91 -6.94
N VAL A 139 -6.84 -9.25 -5.87
CA VAL A 139 -7.18 -7.83 -5.61
C VAL A 139 -6.70 -6.93 -6.76
N LEU A 140 -5.47 -7.11 -7.23
CA LEU A 140 -4.90 -6.33 -8.33
C LEU A 140 -5.67 -6.55 -9.63
N LEU A 141 -5.95 -7.79 -10.00
CA LEU A 141 -6.74 -8.12 -11.19
C LEU A 141 -8.15 -7.52 -11.14
N LYS A 142 -8.84 -7.65 -10.00
CA LYS A 142 -10.17 -7.02 -9.80
C LYS A 142 -10.13 -5.49 -9.82
N SER A 143 -8.96 -4.90 -9.59
CA SER A 143 -8.75 -3.45 -9.63
C SER A 143 -8.28 -2.94 -10.98
N GLY A 144 -8.21 -3.81 -11.99
CA GLY A 144 -7.89 -3.47 -13.37
C GLY A 144 -6.39 -3.46 -13.70
N PHE A 145 -5.55 -4.00 -12.83
CA PHE A 145 -4.15 -4.27 -13.17
C PHE A 145 -4.04 -5.42 -14.16
N ILE A 146 -3.03 -5.37 -15.01
CA ILE A 146 -2.62 -6.47 -15.87
C ILE A 146 -1.28 -7.02 -15.39
N LYS A 147 -1.10 -8.32 -15.47
CA LYS A 147 0.17 -8.97 -15.15
C LYS A 147 1.18 -8.69 -16.26
N LYS A 148 2.40 -8.35 -15.86
CA LYS A 148 3.56 -8.12 -16.74
C LYS A 148 4.65 -9.13 -16.45
N GLU A 149 5.53 -9.35 -17.39
CA GLU A 149 6.75 -10.11 -17.15
C GLU A 149 7.67 -9.31 -16.21
N PRO A 150 8.21 -9.94 -15.15
CA PRO A 150 9.19 -9.30 -14.28
C PRO A 150 10.46 -8.97 -15.08
N THR A 151 11.04 -7.80 -14.83
CA THR A 151 12.36 -7.47 -15.35
C THR A 151 13.45 -8.15 -14.49
N GLU A 152 14.67 -8.23 -15.00
CA GLU A 152 15.80 -8.88 -14.31
C GLU A 152 16.06 -8.35 -12.89
N ASN A 153 15.66 -7.11 -12.61
CA ASN A 153 15.86 -6.44 -11.32
C ASN A 153 14.93 -6.91 -10.20
N TYR A 154 13.87 -7.67 -10.50
CA TYR A 154 12.83 -7.99 -9.51
C TYR A 154 12.92 -9.39 -8.92
N GLY A 155 13.86 -10.23 -9.39
CA GLY A 155 14.01 -11.61 -8.94
C GLY A 155 12.88 -12.54 -9.40
N LYS A 156 13.11 -13.86 -9.27
CA LYS A 156 12.20 -14.90 -9.82
C LYS A 156 10.95 -15.17 -8.96
N ALA A 157 10.89 -14.65 -7.73
CA ALA A 157 9.83 -14.98 -6.76
C ALA A 157 8.74 -13.90 -6.66
N ILE A 158 8.72 -12.93 -7.56
CA ILE A 158 7.73 -11.86 -7.60
C ILE A 158 7.02 -11.77 -8.95
N ASP A 159 5.76 -11.38 -8.90
CA ASP A 159 4.95 -11.04 -10.05
C ASP A 159 4.80 -9.51 -10.13
N LEU A 160 4.92 -8.98 -11.34
CA LEU A 160 4.77 -7.58 -11.66
C LEU A 160 3.40 -7.32 -12.29
N PHE A 161 2.73 -6.27 -11.82
CA PHE A 161 1.45 -5.81 -12.32
C PHE A 161 1.52 -4.34 -12.70
N TYR A 162 0.72 -3.93 -13.67
CA TYR A 162 0.66 -2.56 -14.15
C TYR A 162 -0.78 -2.13 -14.41
N LYS A 163 -1.11 -0.93 -13.95
CA LYS A 163 -2.37 -0.26 -14.25
C LYS A 163 -2.09 1.01 -15.02
N GLU A 164 -2.49 1.04 -16.28
CA GLU A 164 -2.42 2.21 -17.14
C GLU A 164 -3.49 3.25 -16.75
N ARG A 165 -3.15 4.52 -16.89
CA ARG A 165 -4.11 5.60 -16.81
C ARG A 165 -5.11 5.46 -17.96
N ASN A 166 -6.40 5.46 -17.64
CA ASN A 166 -7.40 5.53 -18.68
C ASN A 166 -7.27 6.86 -19.43
N PRO A 167 -7.32 6.86 -20.78
CA PRO A 167 -7.37 8.11 -21.54
C PRO A 167 -8.53 8.96 -21.01
N LYS A 168 -8.30 10.27 -20.85
CA LYS A 168 -9.39 11.20 -20.59
C LYS A 168 -10.31 11.17 -21.82
N VAL A 169 -11.54 10.75 -21.61
CA VAL A 169 -12.59 10.86 -22.63
C VAL A 169 -12.92 12.34 -22.83
#